data_f89325a11170817c35a7ee28b79f5152
#
_entry.id   f89325a11170817c35a7ee28b79f5152
#
_cell.length_a   1.000
_cell.length_b   1.000
_cell.length_c   1.000
_cell.angle_alpha   90.00
_cell.angle_beta   90.00
_cell.angle_gamma   90.00
#
_symmetry.space_group_name_H-M   'P 1'
#
loop_
_entity.id
_entity.type
_entity.pdbx_description
1 polymer ?
#
loop_
_entity_poly.entity_id
_entity_poly.type
_entity_poly.pdbx_seq_one_letter_code
_entity_poly.pdbx_strand_id
1 'polypeptide(L)'
;DLRILVLFQGWKSFFVDQVEPSRREMAMNLHERLTRQVLPEFLPSQRWFAGKSGRIESVEFDNYDVWVDQTEWVLARVRVWLAERPEPQDYGLPMALAWEDDGEEKLRPLWPYTLARVRVRARMGLLYDAYANEKFTQSMLKMMARNTRIPLGGGWLKFSSTRIFHSLAGDLPEMLPVKRLALDSSN
;
A
#
# COMPACT_ATOMS: atom_id res chain seq x y z
N ASP A 1 -4.41 19.08 -5.64
CA ASP A 1 -4.91 19.10 -4.23
C ASP A 1 -5.11 17.68 -3.75
N LEU A 2 -4.23 17.24 -2.85
CA LEU A 2 -4.39 15.94 -2.19
C LEU A 2 -5.65 15.97 -1.30
N ARG A 3 -6.58 15.06 -1.56
CA ARG A 3 -7.82 14.95 -0.78
C ARG A 3 -7.52 14.50 0.64
N ILE A 4 -8.19 15.10 1.62
CA ILE A 4 -8.04 14.73 3.03
C ILE A 4 -9.02 13.61 3.35
N LEU A 5 -8.48 12.45 3.75
CA LEU A 5 -9.24 11.36 4.32
C LEU A 5 -9.26 11.48 5.84
N VAL A 6 -10.43 11.40 6.44
CA VAL A 6 -10.58 11.45 7.90
C VAL A 6 -10.67 10.03 8.43
N LEU A 7 -9.65 9.61 9.18
CA LEU A 7 -9.60 8.31 9.85
C LEU A 7 -9.98 8.53 11.32
N PHE A 8 -10.97 7.78 11.82
CA PHE A 8 -11.50 8.00 13.19
C PHE A 8 -10.79 7.21 14.28
N GLN A 9 -10.18 6.10 13.95
CA GLN A 9 -9.36 5.29 14.89
C GLN A 9 -8.37 4.50 14.03
N GLY A 10 -7.14 4.45 14.23
CA GLY A 10 -6.08 3.77 13.50
C GLY A 10 -6.48 2.72 12.43
N TRP A 11 -5.57 2.15 11.73
CA TRP A 11 -5.82 1.22 10.62
C TRP A 11 -6.82 0.08 10.93
N LYS A 12 -6.77 -0.48 12.14
CA LYS A 12 -7.63 -1.62 12.52
C LYS A 12 -9.11 -1.27 12.47
N SER A 13 -9.49 -0.02 12.80
CA SER A 13 -10.89 0.41 12.71
C SER A 13 -11.30 0.86 11.32
N PHE A 14 -10.34 1.11 10.45
CA PHE A 14 -10.56 1.47 9.06
C PHE A 14 -11.02 0.26 8.23
N PHE A 15 -10.48 -0.91 8.54
CA PHE A 15 -10.69 -2.14 7.77
C PHE A 15 -11.50 -3.23 8.51
N VAL A 16 -12.04 -2.98 9.70
CA VAL A 16 -12.76 -4.01 10.47
C VAL A 16 -14.27 -3.87 10.32
N ASP A 17 -14.91 -4.95 9.91
CA ASP A 17 -16.37 -5.08 9.70
C ASP A 17 -17.25 -5.01 10.98
N GLN A 18 -16.66 -4.86 12.16
CA GLN A 18 -17.37 -4.81 13.45
C GLN A 18 -17.41 -3.41 14.04
N VAL A 19 -18.09 -2.49 13.36
CA VAL A 19 -18.25 -1.12 13.83
C VAL A 19 -19.74 -0.80 13.91
N GLU A 20 -20.13 0.01 14.94
CA GLU A 20 -21.49 0.52 15.07
C GLU A 20 -22.03 1.16 13.78
N PRO A 21 -23.34 1.14 13.50
CA PRO A 21 -23.93 1.55 12.23
C PRO A 21 -23.44 2.90 11.71
N SER A 22 -23.32 3.91 12.58
CA SER A 22 -22.80 5.24 12.24
C SER A 22 -21.33 5.24 11.81
N ARG A 23 -20.55 4.31 12.32
CA ARG A 23 -19.15 4.11 11.93
C ARG A 23 -19.02 3.27 10.65
N ARG A 24 -19.97 2.36 10.40
CA ARG A 24 -20.05 1.62 9.13
C ARG A 24 -20.30 2.54 7.95
N GLU A 25 -21.22 3.47 8.07
CA GLU A 25 -21.47 4.48 7.03
C GLU A 25 -20.23 5.32 6.74
N MET A 26 -19.47 5.70 7.78
CA MET A 26 -18.23 6.46 7.63
C MET A 26 -17.08 5.62 7.04
N ALA A 27 -16.96 4.35 7.43
CA ALA A 27 -15.97 3.42 6.85
C ALA A 27 -16.30 3.08 5.39
N MET A 28 -17.56 2.91 5.05
CA MET A 28 -18.02 2.76 3.67
C MET A 28 -17.72 4.00 2.84
N ASN A 29 -17.99 5.19 3.35
CA ASN A 29 -17.63 6.45 2.69
C ASN A 29 -16.13 6.55 2.38
N LEU A 30 -15.30 6.06 3.26
CA LEU A 30 -13.86 6.12 3.12
C LEU A 30 -13.34 5.09 2.10
N HIS A 31 -13.83 3.86 2.16
CA HIS A 31 -13.57 2.83 1.16
C HIS A 31 -14.04 3.30 -0.23
N GLU A 32 -15.23 3.84 -0.32
CA GLU A 32 -15.78 4.39 -1.55
C GLU A 32 -14.94 5.56 -2.09
N ARG A 33 -14.47 6.45 -1.23
CA ARG A 33 -13.57 7.54 -1.64
C ARG A 33 -12.23 7.04 -2.13
N LEU A 34 -11.65 6.02 -1.49
CA LEU A 34 -10.41 5.40 -1.97
C LEU A 34 -10.61 4.78 -3.35
N THR A 35 -11.64 3.97 -3.53
CA THR A 35 -11.87 3.22 -4.76
C THR A 35 -12.37 4.09 -5.91
N ARG A 36 -13.21 5.09 -5.65
CA ARG A 36 -13.82 5.92 -6.69
C ARG A 36 -13.06 7.21 -7.01
N GLN A 37 -12.22 7.68 -6.11
CA GLN A 37 -11.58 8.99 -6.25
C GLN A 37 -10.04 8.90 -6.18
N VAL A 38 -9.52 8.27 -5.12
CA VAL A 38 -8.08 8.31 -4.85
C VAL A 38 -7.31 7.36 -5.77
N LEU A 39 -7.70 6.09 -5.83
CA LEU A 39 -7.00 5.08 -6.61
C LEU A 39 -7.05 5.33 -8.12
N PRO A 40 -8.19 5.73 -8.73
CA PRO A 40 -8.23 6.06 -10.15
C PRO A 40 -7.31 7.23 -10.54
N GLU A 41 -7.07 8.18 -9.63
CA GLU A 41 -6.14 9.30 -9.84
C GLU A 41 -4.68 8.89 -9.58
N PHE A 42 -4.45 8.04 -8.57
CA PHE A 42 -3.12 7.60 -8.15
C PHE A 42 -2.49 6.58 -9.11
N LEU A 43 -3.22 5.52 -9.46
CA LEU A 43 -2.69 4.38 -10.23
C LEU A 43 -2.01 4.79 -11.54
N PRO A 44 -2.59 5.65 -12.39
CA PRO A 44 -1.97 6.02 -13.67
C PRO A 44 -0.62 6.73 -13.52
N SER A 45 -0.39 7.39 -12.39
CA SER A 45 0.87 8.07 -12.09
C SER A 45 1.99 7.10 -11.68
N GLN A 46 1.64 5.87 -11.28
CA GLN A 46 2.60 4.90 -10.80
C GLN A 46 3.32 4.18 -11.94
N ARG A 47 4.65 4.04 -11.83
CA ARG A 47 5.46 3.37 -12.87
C ARG A 47 5.11 1.90 -13.06
N TRP A 48 4.76 1.22 -11.98
CA TRP A 48 4.40 -0.20 -11.96
C TRP A 48 3.00 -0.49 -12.52
N PHE A 49 2.15 0.52 -12.68
CA PHE A 49 0.80 0.32 -13.19
C PHE A 49 0.81 0.03 -14.70
N ALA A 50 0.40 -1.18 -15.08
CA ALA A 50 0.40 -1.62 -16.47
C ALA A 50 -0.77 -1.07 -17.31
N GLY A 51 -1.80 -0.53 -16.66
CA GLY A 51 -3.02 -0.02 -17.29
C GLY A 51 -2.96 1.44 -17.75
N LYS A 52 -1.76 2.04 -17.91
CA LYS A 52 -1.60 3.48 -18.20
C LYS A 52 -2.25 3.96 -19.50
N SER A 53 -2.33 3.09 -20.50
CA SER A 53 -2.92 3.41 -21.80
C SER A 53 -4.44 3.24 -21.84
N GLY A 54 -5.02 2.64 -20.82
CA GLY A 54 -6.45 2.38 -20.71
C GLY A 54 -7.15 3.33 -19.75
N ARG A 55 -8.44 3.54 -19.97
CA ARG A 55 -9.29 4.29 -19.04
C ARG A 55 -9.74 3.36 -17.91
N ILE A 56 -9.44 3.74 -16.67
CA ILE A 56 -9.98 3.03 -15.49
C ILE A 56 -11.49 3.23 -15.42
N GLU A 57 -12.21 2.16 -15.43
CA GLU A 57 -13.66 2.12 -15.32
C GLU A 57 -14.11 1.99 -13.86
N SER A 58 -13.48 1.06 -13.14
CA SER A 58 -13.69 0.89 -11.70
C SER A 58 -12.47 0.31 -11.00
N VAL A 59 -12.42 0.52 -9.69
CA VAL A 59 -11.39 -0.02 -8.80
C VAL A 59 -12.09 -0.57 -7.56
N GLU A 60 -11.71 -1.77 -7.14
CA GLU A 60 -12.20 -2.42 -5.93
C GLU A 60 -11.05 -2.95 -5.09
N PHE A 61 -11.23 -2.94 -3.77
CA PHE A 61 -10.41 -3.75 -2.88
C PHE A 61 -11.02 -5.17 -2.84
N ASP A 62 -10.31 -6.12 -3.45
CA ASP A 62 -10.74 -7.51 -3.43
C ASP A 62 -10.40 -8.18 -2.09
N ASN A 63 -9.17 -7.97 -1.62
CA ASN A 63 -8.71 -8.44 -0.32
C ASN A 63 -7.75 -7.44 0.32
N TYR A 64 -7.79 -7.32 1.64
CA TYR A 64 -6.82 -6.54 2.40
C TYR A 64 -6.66 -7.09 3.82
N ASP A 65 -5.51 -6.84 4.41
CA ASP A 65 -5.23 -7.16 5.82
C ASP A 65 -4.13 -6.25 6.37
N VAL A 66 -4.03 -6.18 7.68
CA VAL A 66 -2.98 -5.43 8.37
C VAL A 66 -1.88 -6.38 8.79
N TRP A 67 -0.71 -6.18 8.20
CA TRP A 67 0.51 -6.89 8.59
C TRP A 67 1.33 -6.03 9.55
N VAL A 68 1.64 -6.57 10.71
CA VAL A 68 2.45 -5.90 11.74
C VAL A 68 3.82 -6.56 11.82
N ASP A 69 4.86 -5.81 11.49
CA ASP A 69 6.27 -6.15 11.70
C ASP A 69 7.01 -4.85 12.04
N GLN A 70 7.37 -4.59 13.29
CA GLN A 70 7.92 -3.30 13.76
C GLN A 70 7.10 -2.06 13.37
N THR A 71 6.45 -2.09 12.23
CA THR A 71 5.55 -1.06 11.68
C THR A 71 4.27 -1.73 11.18
N GLU A 72 3.17 -1.00 11.17
CA GLU A 72 1.90 -1.47 10.60
C GLU A 72 1.87 -1.18 9.09
N TRP A 73 1.62 -2.21 8.30
CA TRP A 73 1.43 -2.15 6.87
C TRP A 73 0.03 -2.64 6.52
N VAL A 74 -0.64 -1.97 5.61
CA VAL A 74 -1.86 -2.51 5.01
C VAL A 74 -1.48 -3.15 3.69
N LEU A 75 -1.71 -4.44 3.60
CA LEU A 75 -1.54 -5.17 2.36
C LEU A 75 -2.90 -5.28 1.69
N ALA A 76 -3.01 -4.78 0.47
CA ALA A 76 -4.25 -4.83 -0.29
C ALA A 76 -4.03 -5.48 -1.65
N ARG A 77 -5.00 -6.28 -2.09
CA ARG A 77 -5.17 -6.65 -3.49
C ARG A 77 -6.24 -5.75 -4.09
N VAL A 78 -5.83 -4.96 -5.05
CA VAL A 78 -6.68 -4.01 -5.75
C VAL A 78 -7.01 -4.57 -7.11
N ARG A 79 -8.29 -4.68 -7.43
CA ARG A 79 -8.80 -5.11 -8.72
C ARG A 79 -9.21 -3.90 -9.55
N VAL A 80 -8.69 -3.82 -10.77
CA VAL A 80 -8.89 -2.68 -11.66
C VAL A 80 -9.51 -3.13 -12.96
N TRP A 81 -10.66 -2.56 -13.30
CA TRP A 81 -11.30 -2.72 -14.60
C TRP A 81 -10.91 -1.57 -15.52
N LEU A 82 -10.47 -1.92 -16.73
CA LEU A 82 -10.17 -0.98 -17.79
C LEU A 82 -11.24 -1.10 -18.87
N ALA A 83 -11.72 0.03 -19.38
CA ALA A 83 -12.80 0.06 -20.37
C ALA A 83 -12.50 -0.75 -21.66
N GLU A 84 -11.21 -0.87 -21.98
CA GLU A 84 -10.76 -1.54 -23.20
C GLU A 84 -10.46 -3.04 -22.98
N ARG A 85 -10.68 -3.58 -21.76
CA ARG A 85 -10.37 -4.97 -21.41
C ARG A 85 -11.55 -5.65 -20.73
N PRO A 86 -11.92 -6.87 -21.17
CA PRO A 86 -13.04 -7.59 -20.58
C PRO A 86 -12.72 -8.13 -19.16
N GLU A 87 -11.44 -8.38 -18.87
CA GLU A 87 -11.00 -8.94 -17.60
C GLU A 87 -10.30 -7.89 -16.74
N PRO A 88 -10.56 -7.88 -15.42
CA PRO A 88 -9.87 -6.99 -14.50
C PRO A 88 -8.41 -7.36 -14.34
N GLN A 89 -7.61 -6.43 -13.88
CA GLN A 89 -6.22 -6.62 -13.50
C GLN A 89 -6.07 -6.53 -12.00
N ASP A 90 -5.40 -7.50 -11.38
CA ASP A 90 -5.13 -7.50 -9.96
C ASP A 90 -3.73 -6.91 -9.67
N TYR A 91 -3.67 -6.01 -8.70
CA TYR A 91 -2.45 -5.36 -8.23
C TYR A 91 -2.29 -5.52 -6.73
N GLY A 92 -1.08 -5.85 -6.29
CA GLY A 92 -0.70 -5.75 -4.88
C GLY A 92 -0.36 -4.30 -4.54
N LEU A 93 -1.10 -3.70 -3.62
CA LEU A 93 -0.87 -2.34 -3.13
C LEU A 93 -0.64 -2.36 -1.62
N PRO A 94 0.60 -2.43 -1.18
CA PRO A 94 0.92 -2.20 0.22
C PRO A 94 0.82 -0.71 0.53
N MET A 95 0.23 -0.36 1.65
CA MET A 95 0.06 1.02 2.08
C MET A 95 0.55 1.21 3.51
N ALA A 96 0.95 2.44 3.83
CA ALA A 96 1.36 2.84 5.17
C ALA A 96 0.96 4.28 5.47
N LEU A 97 1.02 4.63 6.76
CA LEU A 97 0.83 5.99 7.25
C LEU A 97 2.16 6.60 7.69
N ALA A 98 2.34 7.87 7.35
CA ALA A 98 3.37 8.71 7.91
C ALA A 98 2.72 9.96 8.48
N TRP A 99 3.16 10.41 9.64
CA TRP A 99 2.54 11.51 10.38
C TRP A 99 3.37 12.79 10.27
N GLU A 100 2.69 13.95 10.22
CA GLU A 100 3.37 15.25 10.18
C GLU A 100 4.22 15.50 11.44
N ASP A 101 3.81 14.92 12.58
CA ASP A 101 4.58 14.97 13.83
C ASP A 101 5.97 14.30 13.73
N ASP A 102 6.18 13.42 12.75
CA ASP A 102 7.47 12.73 12.52
C ASP A 102 8.53 13.62 11.86
N GLY A 103 8.12 14.81 11.42
CA GLY A 103 8.99 15.82 10.79
C GLY A 103 8.94 15.81 9.25
N GLU A 104 9.02 16.99 8.66
CA GLU A 104 8.91 17.20 7.21
C GLU A 104 9.99 16.44 6.42
N GLU A 105 11.18 16.30 6.96
CA GLU A 105 12.29 15.58 6.31
C GLU A 105 11.93 14.11 6.01
N LYS A 106 11.10 13.49 6.86
CA LYS A 106 10.64 12.11 6.64
C LYS A 106 9.47 12.02 5.66
N LEU A 107 8.66 13.05 5.58
CA LEU A 107 7.49 13.08 4.70
C LEU A 107 7.83 13.45 3.26
N ARG A 108 8.77 14.38 3.08
CA ARG A 108 9.15 14.90 1.76
C ARG A 108 9.50 13.81 0.74
N PRO A 109 10.30 12.78 1.07
CA PRO A 109 10.58 11.68 0.15
C PRO A 109 9.36 10.82 -0.23
N LEU A 110 8.27 10.89 0.56
CA LEU A 110 7.06 10.10 0.34
C LEU A 110 6.03 10.80 -0.56
N TRP A 111 6.17 12.10 -0.81
CA TRP A 111 5.21 12.88 -1.60
C TRP A 111 4.88 12.27 -2.97
N PRO A 112 5.84 11.80 -3.79
CA PRO A 112 5.53 11.18 -5.08
C PRO A 112 4.76 9.87 -4.99
N TYR A 113 4.72 9.26 -3.80
CA TYR A 113 4.08 7.97 -3.52
C TYR A 113 2.81 8.12 -2.68
N THR A 114 2.39 9.35 -2.43
CA THR A 114 1.24 9.65 -1.59
C THR A 114 -0.06 9.41 -2.35
N LEU A 115 -0.90 8.54 -1.78
CA LEU A 115 -2.26 8.32 -2.26
C LEU A 115 -3.19 9.45 -1.81
N ALA A 116 -3.10 9.83 -0.54
CA ALA A 116 -3.96 10.85 0.05
C ALA A 116 -3.33 11.46 1.32
N ARG A 117 -3.76 12.67 1.67
CA ARG A 117 -3.59 13.17 3.02
C ARG A 117 -4.63 12.55 3.93
N VAL A 118 -4.24 12.23 5.15
CA VAL A 118 -5.11 11.62 6.14
C VAL A 118 -5.17 12.44 7.41
N ARG A 119 -6.29 12.35 8.09
CA ARG A 119 -6.49 12.98 9.39
C ARG A 119 -7.08 11.99 10.37
N VAL A 120 -6.44 11.85 11.53
CA VAL A 120 -6.96 11.08 12.66
C VAL A 120 -7.02 11.99 13.87
N ARG A 121 -8.23 12.42 14.26
CA ARG A 121 -8.43 13.43 15.30
C ARG A 121 -7.69 14.73 14.96
N ALA A 122 -6.70 15.12 15.78
CA ALA A 122 -5.86 16.29 15.57
C ALA A 122 -4.61 16.02 14.72
N ARG A 123 -4.25 14.74 14.48
CA ARG A 123 -3.04 14.37 13.73
C ARG A 123 -3.31 14.38 12.24
N MET A 124 -2.42 14.98 11.50
CA MET A 124 -2.38 14.96 10.04
C MET A 124 -1.24 14.05 9.57
N GLY A 125 -1.41 13.46 8.39
CA GLY A 125 -0.41 12.59 7.82
C GLY A 125 -0.67 12.26 6.36
N LEU A 126 0.12 11.33 5.85
CA LEU A 126 0.07 10.82 4.49
C LEU A 126 -0.25 9.33 4.49
N LEU A 127 -1.19 8.93 3.64
CA LEU A 127 -1.36 7.55 3.20
C LEU A 127 -0.52 7.38 1.95
N TYR A 128 0.46 6.48 1.97
CA TYR A 128 1.41 6.32 0.87
C TYR A 128 1.63 4.86 0.50
N ASP A 129 2.12 4.63 -0.73
CA ASP A 129 2.55 3.32 -1.22
C ASP A 129 3.79 2.87 -0.43
N ALA A 130 3.64 1.78 0.32
CA ALA A 130 4.69 1.28 1.22
C ALA A 130 5.94 0.79 0.48
N TYR A 131 5.89 0.54 -0.83
CA TYR A 131 7.11 0.29 -1.62
C TYR A 131 8.10 1.47 -1.60
N ALA A 132 7.64 2.67 -1.27
CA ALA A 132 8.52 3.82 -1.04
C ALA A 132 9.32 3.73 0.27
N ASN A 133 8.98 2.81 1.17
CA ASN A 133 9.61 2.65 2.47
C ASN A 133 10.62 1.50 2.48
N GLU A 134 11.89 1.82 2.75
CA GLU A 134 12.96 0.83 2.79
C GLU A 134 12.72 -0.28 3.83
N LYS A 135 12.10 0.05 4.99
CA LYS A 135 11.74 -0.94 6.01
C LYS A 135 10.73 -1.96 5.50
N PHE A 136 9.74 -1.52 4.70
CA PHE A 136 8.80 -2.44 4.07
C PHE A 136 9.52 -3.43 3.16
N THR A 137 10.42 -2.95 2.30
CA THR A 137 11.21 -3.80 1.41
C THR A 137 12.12 -4.75 2.20
N GLN A 138 12.75 -4.27 3.28
CA GLN A 138 13.53 -5.12 4.17
C GLN A 138 12.69 -6.24 4.78
N SER A 139 11.50 -5.91 5.28
CA SER A 139 10.58 -6.90 5.85
C SER A 139 10.14 -7.92 4.81
N MET A 140 9.82 -7.50 3.59
CA MET A 140 9.49 -8.42 2.49
C MET A 140 10.65 -9.37 2.17
N LEU A 141 11.89 -8.87 2.07
CA LEU A 141 13.06 -9.71 1.81
C LEU A 141 13.28 -10.74 2.91
N LYS A 142 13.11 -10.35 4.17
CA LYS A 142 13.17 -11.29 5.31
C LYS A 142 12.10 -12.39 5.22
N MET A 143 10.87 -12.01 4.85
CA MET A 143 9.76 -12.95 4.67
C MET A 143 10.05 -13.93 3.52
N MET A 144 10.63 -13.45 2.41
CA MET A 144 11.03 -14.27 1.28
C MET A 144 12.14 -15.25 1.68
N ALA A 145 13.17 -14.78 2.38
CA ALA A 145 14.28 -15.63 2.84
C ALA A 145 13.80 -16.76 3.77
N ARG A 146 12.80 -16.47 4.60
CA ARG A 146 12.23 -17.44 5.55
C ARG A 146 11.13 -18.32 4.94
N ASN A 147 10.79 -18.14 3.67
CA ASN A 147 9.69 -18.84 2.99
C ASN A 147 8.39 -18.83 3.81
N THR A 148 8.04 -17.68 4.35
CA THR A 148 6.90 -17.50 5.23
C THR A 148 5.61 -17.18 4.48
N ARG A 149 4.50 -17.20 5.19
CA ARG A 149 3.20 -16.77 4.69
C ARG A 149 2.46 -15.98 5.77
N ILE A 150 1.69 -15.01 5.33
CA ILE A 150 0.85 -14.18 6.19
C ILE A 150 -0.60 -14.26 5.72
N PRO A 151 -1.59 -14.16 6.62
CA PRO A 151 -2.98 -14.10 6.22
C PRO A 151 -3.24 -12.85 5.37
N LEU A 152 -4.16 -12.97 4.41
CA LEU A 152 -4.63 -11.86 3.60
C LEU A 152 -6.07 -12.11 3.17
N GLY A 153 -7.01 -11.39 3.75
CA GLY A 153 -8.41 -11.38 3.35
C GLY A 153 -9.05 -12.76 3.21
N GLY A 154 -8.91 -13.62 4.21
CA GLY A 154 -9.44 -14.99 4.19
C GLY A 154 -8.59 -16.02 3.43
N GLY A 155 -7.47 -15.58 2.83
CA GLY A 155 -6.46 -16.43 2.18
C GLY A 155 -5.08 -16.21 2.79
N TRP A 156 -4.04 -16.46 1.97
CA TRP A 156 -2.65 -16.34 2.38
C TRP A 156 -1.82 -15.64 1.30
N LEU A 157 -0.99 -14.69 1.71
CA LEU A 157 0.13 -14.19 0.91
C LEU A 157 1.38 -15.00 1.25
N LYS A 158 1.88 -15.77 0.27
CA LYS A 158 3.07 -16.60 0.43
C LYS A 158 4.29 -15.89 -0.13
N PHE A 159 5.32 -15.77 0.70
CA PHE A 159 6.64 -15.33 0.30
C PHE A 159 7.50 -16.56 0.03
N SER A 160 8.23 -16.56 -1.08
CA SER A 160 9.10 -17.67 -1.45
C SER A 160 10.41 -17.13 -2.01
N SER A 161 11.52 -17.77 -1.63
CA SER A 161 12.83 -17.51 -2.21
C SER A 161 13.09 -18.47 -3.36
N THR A 162 13.85 -18.01 -4.34
CA THR A 162 14.36 -18.83 -5.44
C THR A 162 15.81 -19.24 -5.18
N ARG A 163 16.33 -20.22 -5.95
CA ARG A 163 17.77 -20.57 -5.88
C ARG A 163 18.66 -19.35 -6.21
N ILE A 164 18.23 -18.53 -7.16
CA ILE A 164 18.95 -17.30 -7.53
C ILE A 164 18.96 -16.32 -6.35
N PHE A 165 17.83 -16.16 -5.65
CA PHE A 165 17.77 -15.34 -4.45
C PHE A 165 18.82 -15.75 -3.43
N HIS A 166 18.92 -17.05 -3.11
CA HIS A 166 19.91 -17.56 -2.16
C HIS A 166 21.37 -17.40 -2.67
N SER A 167 21.61 -17.58 -3.97
CA SER A 167 22.96 -17.41 -4.53
C SER A 167 23.44 -15.95 -4.50
N LEU A 168 22.52 -14.98 -4.60
CA LEU A 168 22.85 -13.55 -4.57
C LEU A 168 22.86 -12.97 -3.15
N ALA A 169 21.95 -13.44 -2.30
CA ALA A 169 21.76 -12.89 -0.97
C ALA A 169 22.68 -13.55 0.08
N GLY A 170 23.21 -14.77 -0.17
CA GLY A 170 23.98 -15.52 0.81
C GLY A 170 23.21 -15.72 2.12
N ASP A 171 23.92 -15.74 3.23
CA ASP A 171 23.33 -15.65 4.56
C ASP A 171 22.89 -14.21 4.80
N LEU A 172 21.60 -13.96 4.67
CA LEU A 172 21.05 -12.62 4.84
C LEU A 172 21.28 -12.11 6.26
N PRO A 173 21.97 -10.97 6.44
CA PRO A 173 22.13 -10.37 7.74
C PRO A 173 20.75 -9.95 8.28
N GLU A 174 20.60 -9.89 9.62
CA GLU A 174 19.35 -9.47 10.25
C GLU A 174 18.84 -8.11 9.77
N MET A 175 19.77 -7.23 9.35
CA MET A 175 19.49 -5.94 8.70
C MET A 175 20.14 -5.90 7.31
N LEU A 176 19.32 -6.07 6.28
CA LEU A 176 19.73 -5.80 4.91
C LEU A 176 19.72 -4.29 4.67
N PRO A 177 20.84 -3.69 4.25
CA PRO A 177 20.81 -2.31 3.78
C PRO A 177 20.05 -2.27 2.44
N VAL A 178 18.82 -1.83 2.48
CA VAL A 178 18.04 -1.57 1.28
C VAL A 178 18.11 -0.09 0.97
N LYS A 179 18.50 0.25 -0.25
CA LYS A 179 18.50 1.62 -0.74
C LYS A 179 17.68 1.69 -2.02
N ARG A 180 16.72 2.60 -2.04
CA ARG A 180 15.98 2.88 -3.26
C ARG A 180 16.90 3.56 -4.27
N LEU A 181 16.99 3.00 -5.45
CA LEU A 181 17.68 3.63 -6.56
C LEU A 181 16.79 4.75 -7.11
N ALA A 182 17.31 5.98 -7.16
CA ALA A 182 16.72 7.02 -7.96
C ALA A 182 16.89 6.61 -9.42
N LEU A 183 15.82 6.18 -10.05
CA LEU A 183 15.81 5.96 -11.49
C LEU A 183 15.64 7.33 -12.14
N ASP A 184 16.73 8.04 -12.32
CA ASP A 184 16.81 9.12 -13.30
C ASP A 184 16.59 8.47 -14.66
N SER A 185 15.36 8.55 -15.15
CA SER A 185 15.06 8.13 -16.52
C SER A 185 15.63 9.18 -17.44
N SER A 186 16.87 9.02 -17.84
CA SER A 186 17.33 9.55 -19.11
C SER A 186 16.70 8.67 -20.20
N ASN A 187 15.62 9.11 -20.76
CA ASN A 187 15.16 8.85 -22.12
C ASN A 187 14.38 10.05 -22.58
#